data_66c51a5c9d020a1ea0b396c924c366fa
#
_entry.id   66c51a5c9d020a1ea0b396c924c366fa
#
_cell.length_a   1.000
_cell.length_b   1.000
_cell.length_c   1.000
_cell.angle_alpha   90.00
_cell.angle_beta   90.00
_cell.angle_gamma   90.00
#
_symmetry.space_group_name_H-M   'P 1'
#
loop_
_entity.id
_entity.type
_entity.pdbx_description
1 polymer ?
#
loop_
_entity_poly.entity_id
_entity_poly.type
_entity_poly.pdbx_seq_one_letter_code
_entity_poly.pdbx_strand_id
1 'polypeptide(L)'
;MKKLFYFLLAVTAIFAACESTNKEATENATLTITSGETMEITHEGGQFEITYTLEGAKKGAKPTVICNANWITDITVNESIAILILTNESDEARFAPIIVKYGNSEKQIMVKQLSHNEAALKASYFGGEYYGSIYSPGMGNYYLFLSDNGFNDKGMDMPNSKYYCMDLYGPLYEGPDGGEITLPIGKYTLNTDNEPQMWTMGWKYSHYRETDSTGMSPEEVPLDNATLVVTEDGATLECSTAGIKHRVAFSGQATIIDARY
;
A
#
# COMPACT_ATOMS: atom_id res chain seq x y z
N MET A 1 13.42 -4.87 32.02
CA MET A 1 12.17 -5.47 32.53
C MET A 1 11.05 -4.99 31.58
N LYS A 2 10.62 -5.86 30.66
CA LYS A 2 9.58 -5.56 29.67
C LYS A 2 8.22 -5.78 30.33
N LYS A 3 7.42 -4.72 30.49
CA LYS A 3 6.02 -4.82 30.92
C LYS A 3 5.15 -5.03 29.68
N LEU A 4 4.69 -6.25 29.52
CA LEU A 4 3.68 -6.65 28.55
C LEU A 4 2.31 -6.22 29.08
N PHE A 5 1.69 -5.21 28.46
CA PHE A 5 0.32 -4.81 28.76
C PHE A 5 -0.66 -5.68 27.99
N TYR A 6 -1.28 -6.64 28.66
CA TYR A 6 -2.47 -7.31 28.14
C TYR A 6 -3.69 -6.40 28.39
N PHE A 7 -4.26 -5.86 27.33
CA PHE A 7 -5.56 -5.17 27.38
C PHE A 7 -6.66 -6.23 27.25
N LEU A 8 -7.19 -6.67 28.38
CA LEU A 8 -8.38 -7.52 28.44
C LEU A 8 -9.60 -6.58 28.42
N LEU A 9 -10.21 -6.38 27.24
CA LEU A 9 -11.41 -5.57 27.12
C LEU A 9 -12.63 -6.45 27.41
N ALA A 10 -13.15 -6.37 28.63
CA ALA A 10 -14.46 -6.94 28.97
C ALA A 10 -15.56 -5.99 28.43
N VAL A 11 -16.15 -6.35 27.29
CA VAL A 11 -17.34 -5.68 26.77
C VAL A 11 -18.57 -6.28 27.42
N THR A 12 -19.13 -5.62 28.42
CA THR A 12 -20.50 -5.89 28.89
C THR A 12 -21.48 -5.20 27.95
N ALA A 13 -22.09 -5.98 27.06
CA ALA A 13 -23.16 -5.51 26.19
C ALA A 13 -24.46 -5.34 27.00
N ILE A 14 -24.95 -4.11 27.12
CA ILE A 14 -26.34 -3.85 27.54
C ILE A 14 -27.17 -3.87 26.27
N PHE A 15 -27.90 -4.98 26.06
CA PHE A 15 -28.91 -5.09 25.03
C PHE A 15 -30.20 -4.42 25.50
N ALA A 16 -30.53 -3.26 24.94
CA ALA A 16 -31.91 -2.78 24.91
C ALA A 16 -32.58 -3.44 23.69
N ALA A 17 -33.37 -4.46 23.93
CA ALA A 17 -34.14 -5.14 22.90
C ALA A 17 -35.26 -4.22 22.41
N CYS A 18 -35.22 -3.86 21.12
CA CYS A 18 -36.42 -3.51 20.38
C CYS A 18 -36.78 -4.72 19.51
N GLU A 19 -37.69 -5.56 20.03
CA GLU A 19 -38.30 -6.64 19.27
C GLU A 19 -39.22 -6.04 18.19
N SER A 20 -38.78 -6.06 16.94
CA SER A 20 -39.69 -6.12 15.80
C SER A 20 -39.44 -7.41 15.04
N THR A 21 -40.47 -8.23 15.07
CA THR A 21 -40.66 -9.53 14.47
C THR A 21 -40.16 -9.62 13.02
N ASN A 22 -39.00 -10.26 12.83
CA ASN A 22 -38.64 -10.94 11.59
C ASN A 22 -37.96 -12.29 11.94
N LYS A 23 -38.74 -13.17 12.54
CA LYS A 23 -38.42 -14.60 12.59
C LYS A 23 -38.65 -15.15 11.20
N GLU A 24 -37.57 -15.43 10.51
CA GLU A 24 -37.27 -16.49 9.55
C GLU A 24 -36.09 -16.10 8.66
N ALA A 25 -34.91 -15.80 9.27
CA ALA A 25 -33.66 -16.03 8.59
C ALA A 25 -33.56 -17.57 8.45
N THR A 26 -33.46 -18.08 7.23
CA THR A 26 -33.25 -19.50 7.00
C THR A 26 -31.93 -19.88 7.68
N GLU A 27 -31.94 -20.82 8.62
CA GLU A 27 -30.78 -21.25 9.44
C GLU A 27 -29.56 -21.71 8.60
N ASN A 28 -29.72 -21.84 7.29
CA ASN A 28 -28.73 -22.39 6.36
C ASN A 28 -28.23 -21.36 5.32
N ALA A 29 -28.52 -20.07 5.46
CA ALA A 29 -28.00 -19.08 4.50
C ALA A 29 -26.53 -18.77 4.77
N THR A 30 -25.72 -18.73 3.71
CA THR A 30 -24.29 -18.41 3.77
C THR A 30 -24.03 -17.00 3.27
N LEU A 31 -23.42 -16.18 4.12
CA LEU A 31 -22.91 -14.86 3.78
C LEU A 31 -21.45 -14.96 3.36
N THR A 32 -21.10 -14.46 2.18
CA THR A 32 -19.73 -14.35 1.69
C THR A 32 -19.43 -12.90 1.31
N ILE A 33 -18.31 -12.34 1.79
CA ILE A 33 -17.80 -11.03 1.35
C ILE A 33 -16.93 -11.29 0.11
N THR A 34 -17.25 -10.61 -0.98
CA THR A 34 -16.56 -10.78 -2.28
C THR A 34 -15.56 -9.67 -2.59
N SER A 35 -15.60 -8.55 -1.87
CA SER A 35 -14.64 -7.45 -1.97
C SER A 35 -13.35 -7.64 -1.16
N GLY A 36 -13.22 -8.76 -0.43
CA GLY A 36 -12.09 -9.04 0.46
C GLY A 36 -12.35 -8.69 1.92
N GLU A 37 -11.52 -9.24 2.80
CA GLU A 37 -11.64 -9.10 4.26
C GLU A 37 -10.88 -7.89 4.81
N THR A 38 -10.13 -7.18 3.97
CA THR A 38 -9.37 -5.97 4.33
C THR A 38 -9.54 -4.89 3.27
N MET A 39 -9.64 -3.63 3.73
CA MET A 39 -9.68 -2.44 2.89
C MET A 39 -8.62 -1.46 3.38
N GLU A 40 -7.70 -1.04 2.52
CA GLU A 40 -6.78 0.05 2.79
C GLU A 40 -7.23 1.28 2.02
N ILE A 41 -7.44 2.39 2.73
CA ILE A 41 -8.02 3.64 2.24
C ILE A 41 -7.03 4.76 2.47
N THR A 42 -6.90 5.67 1.51
CA THR A 42 -6.09 6.88 1.68
C THR A 42 -6.68 7.81 2.75
N HIS A 43 -5.91 8.80 3.18
CA HIS A 43 -6.35 9.72 4.23
C HIS A 43 -7.57 10.56 3.83
N GLU A 44 -7.76 10.85 2.55
CA GLU A 44 -8.91 11.64 2.06
C GLU A 44 -10.25 10.97 2.32
N GLY A 45 -10.26 9.64 2.43
CA GLY A 45 -11.50 8.88 2.55
C GLY A 45 -12.31 8.90 1.26
N GLY A 46 -13.64 8.96 1.39
CA GLY A 46 -14.56 8.97 0.27
C GLY A 46 -15.63 7.88 0.35
N GLN A 47 -16.34 7.67 -0.76
CA GLN A 47 -17.36 6.62 -0.87
C GLN A 47 -16.73 5.30 -1.34
N PHE A 48 -17.10 4.21 -0.64
CA PHE A 48 -16.62 2.86 -0.93
C PHE A 48 -17.76 1.86 -0.93
N GLU A 49 -17.53 0.72 -1.56
CA GLU A 49 -18.51 -0.33 -1.70
C GLU A 49 -17.92 -1.67 -1.24
N ILE A 50 -18.69 -2.38 -0.40
CA ILE A 50 -18.38 -3.73 0.04
C ILE A 50 -19.38 -4.65 -0.66
N THR A 51 -18.89 -5.57 -1.48
CA THR A 51 -19.73 -6.53 -2.18
C THR A 51 -19.86 -7.82 -1.40
N TYR A 52 -21.05 -8.43 -1.46
CA TYR A 52 -21.35 -9.68 -0.76
C TYR A 52 -22.31 -10.56 -1.57
N THR A 53 -22.39 -11.83 -1.19
CA THR A 53 -23.42 -12.75 -1.66
C THR A 53 -24.13 -13.42 -0.48
N LEU A 54 -25.41 -13.72 -0.67
CA LEU A 54 -26.25 -14.46 0.27
C LEU A 54 -26.79 -15.70 -0.44
N GLU A 55 -26.17 -16.86 -0.21
CA GLU A 55 -26.66 -18.13 -0.75
C GLU A 55 -27.67 -18.75 0.21
N GLY A 56 -28.77 -19.26 -0.33
CA GLY A 56 -29.86 -19.86 0.48
C GLY A 56 -30.75 -18.84 1.20
N ALA A 57 -30.55 -17.54 0.98
CA ALA A 57 -31.38 -16.50 1.57
C ALA A 57 -32.67 -16.28 0.77
N LYS A 58 -33.70 -15.70 1.43
CA LYS A 58 -34.93 -15.24 0.76
C LYS A 58 -34.61 -14.13 -0.24
N LYS A 59 -35.35 -14.07 -1.36
CA LYS A 59 -35.21 -13.01 -2.36
C LYS A 59 -35.40 -11.63 -1.71
N GLY A 60 -34.42 -10.75 -1.91
CA GLY A 60 -34.41 -9.38 -1.36
C GLY A 60 -33.97 -9.29 0.11
N ALA A 61 -33.48 -10.38 0.69
CA ALA A 61 -32.87 -10.37 2.00
C ALA A 61 -31.61 -9.49 2.01
N LYS A 62 -31.39 -8.80 3.13
CA LYS A 62 -30.22 -7.93 3.32
C LYS A 62 -29.52 -8.29 4.62
N PRO A 63 -28.18 -8.25 4.68
CA PRO A 63 -27.44 -8.41 5.92
C PRO A 63 -27.62 -7.18 6.81
N THR A 64 -27.31 -7.36 8.09
CA THR A 64 -27.14 -6.27 9.06
C THR A 64 -25.68 -5.90 9.11
N VAL A 65 -25.37 -4.61 9.15
CA VAL A 65 -24.01 -4.08 9.26
C VAL A 65 -23.84 -3.36 10.58
N ILE A 66 -22.76 -3.66 11.29
CA ILE A 66 -22.37 -3.05 12.57
C ILE A 66 -20.99 -2.44 12.38
N CYS A 67 -20.88 -1.14 12.63
CA CYS A 67 -19.63 -0.40 12.70
C CYS A 67 -19.73 0.61 13.82
N ASN A 68 -18.74 0.62 14.73
CA ASN A 68 -18.71 1.53 15.87
C ASN A 68 -17.77 2.73 15.64
N ALA A 69 -17.10 2.78 14.50
CA ALA A 69 -16.19 3.87 14.17
C ALA A 69 -16.99 5.10 13.69
N ASN A 70 -16.82 6.22 14.36
CA ASN A 70 -17.51 7.48 14.03
C ASN A 70 -17.03 8.14 12.72
N TRP A 71 -15.95 7.63 12.15
CA TRP A 71 -15.40 8.11 10.88
C TRP A 71 -15.83 7.24 9.67
N ILE A 72 -16.60 6.18 9.89
CA ILE A 72 -17.29 5.39 8.86
C ILE A 72 -18.79 5.68 9.03
N THR A 73 -19.36 6.37 8.06
CA THR A 73 -20.73 6.89 8.11
C THR A 73 -21.57 6.48 6.89
N ASP A 74 -22.82 6.90 6.84
CA ASP A 74 -23.73 6.72 5.70
C ASP A 74 -23.80 5.27 5.19
N ILE A 75 -23.83 4.32 6.13
CA ILE A 75 -23.85 2.90 5.80
C ILE A 75 -25.23 2.56 5.22
N THR A 76 -25.26 2.18 3.95
CA THR A 76 -26.49 1.78 3.23
C THR A 76 -26.34 0.38 2.67
N VAL A 77 -27.33 -0.48 2.95
CA VAL A 77 -27.31 -1.90 2.53
C VAL A 77 -28.35 -2.13 1.44
N ASN A 78 -27.88 -2.48 0.24
CA ASN A 78 -28.68 -2.84 -0.92
C ASN A 78 -28.16 -4.16 -1.52
N GLU A 79 -27.87 -4.21 -2.82
CA GLU A 79 -27.18 -5.32 -3.47
C GLU A 79 -25.70 -5.37 -3.05
N SER A 80 -25.19 -4.26 -2.56
CA SER A 80 -23.90 -4.06 -1.91
C SER A 80 -24.07 -3.22 -0.64
N ILE A 81 -23.00 -3.02 0.11
CA ILE A 81 -22.94 -2.15 1.28
C ILE A 81 -22.13 -0.92 0.87
N ALA A 82 -22.81 0.22 0.73
CA ALA A 82 -22.14 1.49 0.52
C ALA A 82 -21.79 2.12 1.87
N ILE A 83 -20.60 2.69 1.98
CA ILE A 83 -20.08 3.37 3.17
C ILE A 83 -19.43 4.70 2.76
N LEU A 84 -19.51 5.70 3.63
CA LEU A 84 -18.72 6.93 3.53
C LEU A 84 -17.63 6.91 4.61
N ILE A 85 -16.37 7.09 4.20
CA ILE A 85 -15.22 7.20 5.09
C ILE A 85 -14.80 8.67 5.13
N LEU A 86 -14.80 9.27 6.31
CA LEU A 86 -14.39 10.65 6.50
C LEU A 86 -12.87 10.80 6.40
N THR A 87 -12.38 12.00 6.04
CA THR A 87 -10.96 12.33 5.98
C THR A 87 -10.26 12.05 7.32
N ASN A 88 -9.05 11.53 7.26
CA ASN A 88 -8.18 11.32 8.41
C ASN A 88 -7.13 12.43 8.48
N GLU A 89 -7.39 13.46 9.25
CA GLU A 89 -6.48 14.59 9.48
C GLU A 89 -5.38 14.29 10.53
N SER A 90 -5.38 13.07 11.08
CA SER A 90 -4.41 12.64 12.08
C SER A 90 -3.09 12.20 11.45
N ASP A 91 -2.00 12.36 12.19
CA ASP A 91 -0.67 11.83 11.81
C ASP A 91 -0.54 10.31 12.03
N GLU A 92 -1.62 9.65 12.47
CA GLU A 92 -1.65 8.21 12.70
C GLU A 92 -2.73 7.54 11.83
N ALA A 93 -2.39 6.37 11.28
CA ALA A 93 -3.37 5.52 10.60
C ALA A 93 -4.41 5.02 11.62
N ARG A 94 -5.66 4.86 11.16
CA ARG A 94 -6.74 4.36 12.00
C ARG A 94 -7.37 3.10 11.44
N PHE A 95 -7.93 2.29 12.34
CA PHE A 95 -8.45 0.97 12.02
C PHE A 95 -9.84 0.80 12.60
N ALA A 96 -10.73 0.15 11.85
CA ALA A 96 -12.04 -0.21 12.36
C ALA A 96 -12.55 -1.50 11.71
N PRO A 97 -13.16 -2.40 12.48
CA PRO A 97 -13.90 -3.53 11.92
C PRO A 97 -15.29 -3.10 11.47
N ILE A 98 -15.70 -3.58 10.30
CA ILE A 98 -17.08 -3.60 9.85
C ILE A 98 -17.55 -5.04 9.96
N ILE A 99 -18.60 -5.28 10.75
CA ILE A 99 -19.17 -6.61 10.96
C ILE A 99 -20.46 -6.73 10.15
N VAL A 100 -20.51 -7.71 9.27
CA VAL A 100 -21.68 -8.01 8.44
C VAL A 100 -22.30 -9.31 8.91
N LYS A 101 -23.61 -9.30 9.22
CA LYS A 101 -24.32 -10.46 9.76
C LYS A 101 -25.56 -10.80 8.94
N TYR A 102 -25.76 -12.08 8.73
CA TYR A 102 -27.03 -12.61 8.22
C TYR A 102 -27.32 -13.99 8.80
N GLY A 103 -28.43 -14.13 9.51
CA GLY A 103 -28.73 -15.36 10.26
C GLY A 103 -27.63 -15.68 11.28
N ASN A 104 -27.07 -16.89 11.18
CA ASN A 104 -25.94 -17.33 12.01
C ASN A 104 -24.58 -17.01 11.39
N SER A 105 -24.55 -16.46 10.17
CA SER A 105 -23.31 -16.12 9.48
C SER A 105 -22.85 -14.70 9.86
N GLU A 106 -21.58 -14.60 10.22
CA GLU A 106 -20.91 -13.33 10.55
C GLU A 106 -19.59 -13.22 9.79
N LYS A 107 -19.33 -12.08 9.19
CA LYS A 107 -18.09 -11.75 8.51
C LYS A 107 -17.56 -10.42 9.00
N GLN A 108 -16.24 -10.31 9.09
CA GLN A 108 -15.57 -9.08 9.48
C GLN A 108 -14.71 -8.57 8.32
N ILE A 109 -14.82 -7.28 8.04
CA ILE A 109 -13.93 -6.54 7.15
C ILE A 109 -13.12 -5.56 7.99
N MET A 110 -11.80 -5.62 7.91
CA MET A 110 -10.94 -4.65 8.58
C MET A 110 -10.67 -3.48 7.65
N VAL A 111 -11.10 -2.29 8.03
CA VAL A 111 -10.77 -1.04 7.33
C VAL A 111 -9.56 -0.42 8.01
N LYS A 112 -8.49 -0.19 7.23
CA LYS A 112 -7.33 0.63 7.58
C LYS A 112 -7.41 1.91 6.78
N GLN A 113 -7.45 3.06 7.43
CA GLN A 113 -7.28 4.34 6.77
C GLN A 113 -5.91 4.93 7.12
N LEU A 114 -5.19 5.32 6.07
CA LEU A 114 -3.86 5.91 6.19
C LEU A 114 -3.93 7.24 6.95
N SER A 115 -2.80 7.64 7.54
CA SER A 115 -2.65 8.95 8.15
C SER A 115 -2.60 10.06 7.09
N HIS A 116 -2.78 11.32 7.52
CA HIS A 116 -2.58 12.49 6.67
C HIS A 116 -1.16 12.52 6.05
N ASN A 117 -0.14 12.08 6.81
CA ASN A 117 1.25 12.06 6.38
C ASN A 117 1.67 10.75 5.67
N GLU A 118 0.72 9.90 5.28
CA GLU A 118 1.01 8.63 4.61
C GLU A 118 0.33 8.61 3.23
N ALA A 119 1.15 8.61 2.17
CA ALA A 119 0.66 8.47 0.80
C ALA A 119 0.75 6.99 0.35
N ALA A 120 -0.28 6.52 -0.32
CA ALA A 120 -0.25 5.22 -1.00
C ALA A 120 -0.21 5.43 -2.52
N LEU A 121 0.79 4.85 -3.19
CA LEU A 121 0.96 4.88 -4.63
C LEU A 121 1.06 3.46 -5.18
N LYS A 122 0.29 3.18 -6.23
CA LYS A 122 0.47 1.97 -7.03
C LYS A 122 1.34 2.33 -8.24
N ALA A 123 2.61 1.92 -8.23
CA ALA A 123 3.51 2.15 -9.35
C ALA A 123 3.11 1.29 -10.55
N SER A 124 3.17 1.85 -11.74
CA SER A 124 3.05 1.14 -13.03
C SER A 124 4.41 0.88 -13.68
N TYR A 125 5.45 1.51 -13.16
CA TYR A 125 6.82 1.37 -13.63
C TYR A 125 7.79 1.11 -12.48
N PHE A 126 8.67 0.13 -12.66
CA PHE A 126 9.84 -0.12 -11.84
C PHE A 126 10.99 -0.51 -12.76
N GLY A 127 12.03 0.29 -12.83
CA GLY A 127 13.17 0.03 -13.71
C GLY A 127 14.21 1.13 -13.71
N GLY A 128 15.26 0.92 -14.49
CA GLY A 128 16.38 1.85 -14.62
C GLY A 128 17.65 1.17 -15.12
N GLU A 129 18.81 1.51 -14.54
CA GLU A 129 20.12 1.14 -15.05
C GLU A 129 20.97 0.41 -14.02
N TYR A 130 21.77 -0.53 -14.50
CA TYR A 130 22.77 -1.26 -13.73
C TYR A 130 24.18 -0.87 -14.18
N TYR A 131 24.96 -0.33 -13.26
CA TYR A 131 26.32 0.15 -13.51
C TYR A 131 27.43 -0.80 -13.07
N GLY A 132 27.07 -2.01 -12.61
CA GLY A 132 28.07 -2.97 -12.09
C GLY A 132 28.82 -2.41 -10.89
N SER A 133 30.14 -2.59 -10.87
CA SER A 133 31.01 -2.12 -9.78
C SER A 133 31.71 -0.79 -10.08
N ILE A 134 31.22 -0.01 -11.07
CA ILE A 134 31.88 1.25 -11.49
C ILE A 134 31.95 2.25 -10.33
N TYR A 135 30.85 2.40 -9.59
CA TYR A 135 30.74 3.35 -8.47
C TYR A 135 30.93 2.72 -7.09
N SER A 136 30.99 1.38 -7.01
CA SER A 136 31.06 0.65 -5.75
C SER A 136 31.85 -0.65 -5.91
N PRO A 137 33.18 -0.66 -5.73
CA PRO A 137 34.00 -1.85 -5.91
C PRO A 137 33.50 -3.04 -5.08
N GLY A 138 33.27 -4.18 -5.74
CA GLY A 138 32.77 -5.41 -5.12
C GLY A 138 31.27 -5.49 -4.88
N MET A 139 30.50 -4.46 -5.29
CA MET A 139 29.04 -4.42 -5.21
C MET A 139 28.43 -4.00 -6.54
N GLY A 140 27.20 -4.42 -6.80
CA GLY A 140 26.39 -3.94 -7.92
C GLY A 140 25.68 -2.64 -7.56
N ASN A 141 25.77 -1.65 -8.43
CA ASN A 141 25.02 -0.41 -8.33
C ASN A 141 23.83 -0.43 -9.29
N TYR A 142 22.63 -0.25 -8.76
CA TYR A 142 21.35 -0.26 -9.47
C TYR A 142 20.69 1.11 -9.26
N TYR A 143 20.56 1.90 -10.31
CA TYR A 143 19.92 3.22 -10.27
C TYR A 143 18.50 3.09 -10.85
N LEU A 144 17.52 2.97 -9.97
CA LEU A 144 16.18 2.58 -10.35
C LEU A 144 15.13 3.62 -9.94
N PHE A 145 13.99 3.57 -10.64
CA PHE A 145 12.83 4.43 -10.42
C PHE A 145 11.58 3.59 -10.19
N LEU A 146 10.80 3.94 -9.16
CA LEU A 146 9.39 3.60 -9.06
C LEU A 146 8.55 4.80 -9.48
N SER A 147 7.57 4.62 -10.35
CA SER A 147 6.70 5.70 -10.83
C SER A 147 5.28 5.21 -11.12
N ASP A 148 4.30 6.09 -10.97
CA ASP A 148 2.90 5.83 -11.35
C ASP A 148 2.70 5.80 -12.87
N ASN A 149 3.46 6.58 -13.65
CA ASN A 149 3.30 6.67 -15.11
C ASN A 149 4.57 6.32 -15.92
N GLY A 150 5.72 6.11 -15.25
CA GLY A 150 6.98 5.79 -15.92
C GLY A 150 7.51 6.92 -16.81
N PHE A 151 8.10 6.55 -17.96
CA PHE A 151 8.72 7.45 -18.91
C PHE A 151 8.08 7.32 -20.27
N ASN A 152 8.15 8.37 -21.10
CA ASN A 152 7.71 8.30 -22.50
C ASN A 152 8.75 7.54 -23.37
N ASP A 153 8.42 7.33 -24.66
CA ASP A 153 9.27 6.60 -25.62
C ASP A 153 10.66 7.22 -25.84
N LYS A 154 10.88 8.45 -25.38
CA LYS A 154 12.17 9.16 -25.42
C LYS A 154 12.92 9.15 -24.08
N GLY A 155 12.41 8.43 -23.11
CA GLY A 155 12.98 8.38 -21.76
C GLY A 155 12.76 9.64 -20.92
N MET A 156 11.82 10.51 -21.30
CA MET A 156 11.49 11.71 -20.52
C MET A 156 10.35 11.43 -19.55
N ASP A 157 10.34 12.14 -18.45
CA ASP A 157 9.30 12.08 -17.42
C ASP A 157 7.91 12.35 -18.03
N MET A 158 6.91 11.63 -17.55
CA MET A 158 5.51 11.85 -17.89
C MET A 158 4.92 13.03 -17.12
N PRO A 159 3.96 13.80 -17.70
CA PRO A 159 3.27 14.87 -16.96
C PRO A 159 2.46 14.33 -15.77
N ASN A 160 2.35 15.17 -14.70
CA ASN A 160 1.59 14.89 -13.48
C ASN A 160 1.94 13.52 -12.87
N SER A 161 3.23 13.21 -12.76
CA SER A 161 3.74 11.90 -12.36
C SER A 161 4.67 12.01 -11.17
N LYS A 162 4.72 10.93 -10.38
CA LYS A 162 5.56 10.80 -9.19
C LYS A 162 6.70 9.83 -9.46
N TYR A 163 7.90 10.22 -9.08
CA TYR A 163 9.11 9.42 -9.26
C TYR A 163 9.85 9.28 -7.94
N TYR A 164 10.15 8.05 -7.58
CA TYR A 164 11.02 7.68 -6.47
C TYR A 164 12.29 7.10 -7.05
N CYS A 165 13.32 7.92 -7.07
CA CYS A 165 14.64 7.57 -7.56
C CYS A 165 15.44 6.91 -6.45
N MET A 166 16.11 5.80 -6.74
CA MET A 166 16.82 4.97 -5.76
C MET A 166 18.17 4.54 -6.30
N ASP A 167 19.23 4.94 -5.62
CA ASP A 167 20.61 4.53 -5.86
C ASP A 167 20.95 3.32 -4.96
N LEU A 168 20.71 2.10 -5.47
CA LEU A 168 20.79 0.87 -4.70
C LEU A 168 22.14 0.18 -4.84
N TYR A 169 22.62 -0.39 -3.73
CA TYR A 169 23.84 -1.20 -3.67
C TYR A 169 23.51 -2.61 -3.18
N GLY A 170 23.77 -3.59 -4.04
CA GLY A 170 23.46 -5.00 -3.79
C GLY A 170 24.52 -5.94 -4.35
N PRO A 171 24.26 -7.24 -4.38
CA PRO A 171 25.12 -8.22 -5.05
C PRO A 171 25.40 -7.86 -6.50
N LEU A 172 26.63 -8.17 -6.96
CA LEU A 172 26.97 -8.08 -8.38
C LEU A 172 26.10 -9.05 -9.20
N TYR A 173 25.72 -8.62 -10.40
CA TYR A 173 25.18 -9.54 -11.38
C TYR A 173 26.31 -10.45 -11.90
N GLU A 174 26.14 -11.75 -11.72
CA GLU A 174 27.12 -12.79 -12.11
C GLU A 174 26.78 -13.47 -13.44
N GLY A 175 25.70 -13.04 -14.12
CA GLY A 175 25.31 -13.60 -15.41
C GLY A 175 26.18 -13.13 -16.58
N PRO A 176 25.98 -13.71 -17.79
CA PRO A 176 26.73 -13.34 -18.98
C PRO A 176 26.47 -11.91 -19.43
N ASP A 177 27.42 -11.32 -20.15
CA ASP A 177 27.24 -10.02 -20.79
C ASP A 177 26.03 -10.04 -21.76
N GLY A 178 25.16 -9.02 -21.64
CA GLY A 178 23.93 -8.95 -22.39
C GLY A 178 22.82 -9.89 -21.89
N GLY A 179 23.01 -10.57 -20.75
CA GLY A 179 21.97 -11.33 -20.08
C GLY A 179 20.97 -10.41 -19.37
N GLU A 180 19.82 -10.96 -19.03
CA GLU A 180 18.80 -10.24 -18.26
C GLU A 180 19.30 -9.96 -16.84
N ILE A 181 19.37 -8.67 -16.49
CA ILE A 181 19.78 -8.22 -15.17
C ILE A 181 18.56 -8.15 -14.28
N THR A 182 18.60 -8.83 -13.14
CA THR A 182 17.53 -8.78 -12.14
C THR A 182 18.00 -8.07 -10.88
N LEU A 183 17.11 -7.31 -10.26
CA LEU A 183 17.39 -6.74 -8.95
C LEU A 183 17.37 -7.85 -7.90
N PRO A 184 18.44 -8.00 -7.09
CA PRO A 184 18.48 -9.03 -6.06
C PRO A 184 17.34 -8.88 -5.04
N ILE A 185 16.67 -10.00 -4.75
CA ILE A 185 15.60 -10.07 -3.75
C ILE A 185 16.20 -9.79 -2.36
N GLY A 186 15.56 -8.85 -1.63
CA GLY A 186 16.04 -8.47 -0.31
C GLY A 186 15.49 -7.15 0.18
N LYS A 187 16.09 -6.67 1.25
CA LYS A 187 15.72 -5.41 1.89
C LYS A 187 16.88 -4.42 1.77
N TYR A 188 16.60 -3.28 1.12
CA TYR A 188 17.52 -2.15 0.97
C TYR A 188 17.06 -1.03 1.90
N THR A 189 17.97 -0.47 2.70
CA THR A 189 17.65 0.62 3.63
C THR A 189 18.46 1.87 3.30
N LEU A 190 17.87 3.05 3.52
CA LEU A 190 18.56 4.32 3.29
C LEU A 190 19.84 4.37 4.13
N ASN A 191 20.96 4.61 3.47
CA ASN A 191 22.26 4.83 4.09
C ASN A 191 22.64 6.31 3.93
N THR A 192 22.82 6.98 5.05
CA THR A 192 23.20 8.41 5.09
C THR A 192 24.73 8.62 5.13
N ASP A 193 25.50 7.53 5.20
CA ASP A 193 26.96 7.58 5.08
C ASP A 193 27.36 7.87 3.63
N ASN A 194 28.52 8.49 3.43
CA ASN A 194 29.01 8.81 2.08
C ASN A 194 29.55 7.61 1.31
N GLU A 195 29.74 6.47 1.99
CA GLU A 195 30.31 5.25 1.41
C GLU A 195 29.21 4.23 1.10
N PRO A 196 29.20 3.65 -0.12
CA PRO A 196 28.29 2.57 -0.48
C PRO A 196 28.43 1.36 0.47
N GLN A 197 27.29 0.77 0.85
CA GLN A 197 27.24 -0.44 1.66
C GLN A 197 26.28 -1.44 1.01
N MET A 198 26.57 -2.73 1.19
CA MET A 198 25.72 -3.81 0.69
C MET A 198 24.31 -3.73 1.29
N TRP A 199 23.27 -3.91 0.47
CA TRP A 199 21.87 -3.86 0.84
C TRP A 199 21.40 -2.48 1.32
N THR A 200 22.00 -1.42 0.75
CA THR A 200 21.59 -0.05 1.06
C THR A 200 21.12 0.72 -0.16
N MET A 201 20.50 1.86 0.13
CA MET A 201 20.12 2.91 -0.79
C MET A 201 20.94 4.16 -0.43
N GLY A 202 21.73 4.67 -1.36
CA GLY A 202 22.56 5.86 -1.14
C GLY A 202 21.72 7.13 -1.09
N TRP A 203 21.78 7.87 0.03
CA TRP A 203 20.96 9.07 0.22
C TRP A 203 21.22 10.18 -0.79
N LYS A 204 22.47 10.33 -1.24
CA LYS A 204 22.91 11.45 -2.07
C LYS A 204 22.22 11.50 -3.44
N TYR A 205 21.90 10.33 -4.00
CA TYR A 205 21.29 10.20 -5.33
C TYR A 205 19.88 9.58 -5.26
N SER A 206 19.34 9.41 -4.05
CA SER A 206 17.98 8.91 -3.86
C SER A 206 17.06 10.04 -3.45
N HIS A 207 16.03 10.28 -4.25
CA HIS A 207 15.13 11.42 -4.06
C HIS A 207 13.72 11.11 -4.58
N TYR A 208 12.79 11.91 -4.14
CA TYR A 208 11.44 12.01 -4.71
C TYR A 208 11.35 13.25 -5.60
N ARG A 209 10.62 13.14 -6.71
CA ARG A 209 10.19 14.28 -7.50
C ARG A 209 8.79 14.07 -8.05
N GLU A 210 8.09 15.18 -8.28
CA GLU A 210 6.77 15.21 -8.89
C GLU A 210 6.80 16.16 -10.09
N THR A 211 6.23 15.74 -11.22
CA THR A 211 6.17 16.53 -12.42
C THR A 211 4.88 17.32 -12.50
N ASP A 212 4.92 18.50 -13.08
CA ASP A 212 3.77 19.30 -13.42
C ASP A 212 3.06 18.80 -14.70
N SER A 213 2.05 19.53 -15.15
CA SER A 213 1.27 19.19 -16.37
C SER A 213 2.10 19.25 -17.67
N THR A 214 3.33 19.74 -17.64
CA THR A 214 4.27 19.80 -18.77
C THR A 214 5.32 18.70 -18.74
N GLY A 215 5.38 17.91 -17.65
CA GLY A 215 6.42 16.91 -17.41
C GLY A 215 7.70 17.50 -16.79
N MET A 216 7.66 18.76 -16.35
CA MET A 216 8.80 19.36 -15.66
C MET A 216 8.71 19.12 -14.15
N SER A 217 9.83 18.74 -13.54
CA SER A 217 9.94 18.65 -12.09
C SER A 217 10.61 19.92 -11.56
N PRO A 218 9.94 20.70 -10.72
CA PRO A 218 10.52 21.92 -10.17
C PRO A 218 11.58 21.63 -9.10
N GLU A 219 11.49 20.47 -8.42
CA GLU A 219 12.33 20.16 -7.26
C GLU A 219 12.55 18.65 -7.11
N GLU A 220 13.75 18.28 -6.68
CA GLU A 220 14.09 16.95 -6.18
C GLU A 220 14.15 17.02 -4.65
N VAL A 221 13.28 16.24 -3.98
CA VAL A 221 13.19 16.23 -2.52
C VAL A 221 13.94 15.00 -1.99
N PRO A 222 14.98 15.17 -1.16
CA PRO A 222 15.70 14.05 -0.58
C PRO A 222 14.79 13.12 0.22
N LEU A 223 15.13 11.84 0.26
CA LEU A 223 14.49 10.89 1.16
C LEU A 223 15.04 11.07 2.57
N ASP A 224 14.16 11.32 3.57
CA ASP A 224 14.55 11.43 4.98
C ASP A 224 14.75 10.07 5.61
N ASN A 225 13.99 9.07 5.12
CA ASN A 225 14.00 7.68 5.56
C ASN A 225 13.46 6.82 4.41
N ALA A 226 14.07 5.67 4.15
CA ALA A 226 13.57 4.75 3.12
C ALA A 226 13.92 3.30 3.39
N THR A 227 13.00 2.43 3.02
CA THR A 227 13.18 0.98 2.97
C THR A 227 12.50 0.45 1.72
N LEU A 228 13.26 -0.20 0.84
CA LEU A 228 12.76 -0.97 -0.28
C LEU A 228 12.83 -2.46 0.04
N VAL A 229 11.70 -3.15 -0.08
CA VAL A 229 11.63 -4.62 -0.01
C VAL A 229 11.33 -5.16 -1.39
N VAL A 230 12.22 -5.99 -1.92
CA VAL A 230 12.10 -6.67 -3.21
C VAL A 230 11.77 -8.14 -2.96
N THR A 231 10.77 -8.65 -3.65
CA THR A 231 10.31 -10.04 -3.59
C THR A 231 10.27 -10.65 -5.00
N GLU A 232 9.90 -11.93 -5.11
CA GLU A 232 9.66 -12.58 -6.40
C GLU A 232 8.50 -11.94 -7.17
N ASP A 233 7.49 -11.42 -6.46
CA ASP A 233 6.25 -10.91 -7.05
C ASP A 233 6.24 -9.38 -7.25
N GLY A 234 7.25 -8.66 -6.76
CA GLY A 234 7.29 -7.21 -6.87
C GLY A 234 8.18 -6.50 -5.87
N ALA A 235 7.89 -5.22 -5.65
CA ALA A 235 8.62 -4.38 -4.71
C ALA A 235 7.68 -3.46 -3.92
N THR A 236 8.07 -3.15 -2.69
CA THR A 236 7.41 -2.14 -1.86
C THR A 236 8.44 -1.19 -1.29
N LEU A 237 8.28 0.09 -1.58
CA LEU A 237 9.05 1.18 -0.98
C LEU A 237 8.22 1.85 0.12
N GLU A 238 8.79 1.95 1.30
CA GLU A 238 8.31 2.82 2.38
C GLU A 238 9.35 3.91 2.60
N CYS A 239 8.97 5.17 2.48
CA CYS A 239 9.89 6.28 2.68
C CYS A 239 9.18 7.50 3.28
N SER A 240 9.94 8.52 3.66
CA SER A 240 9.43 9.85 3.97
C SER A 240 10.24 10.91 3.24
N THR A 241 9.56 11.99 2.84
CA THR A 241 10.13 13.17 2.20
C THR A 241 9.49 14.41 2.80
N ALA A 242 10.29 15.37 3.29
CA ALA A 242 9.77 16.58 3.93
C ALA A 242 8.69 16.30 5.00
N GLY A 243 8.83 15.21 5.76
CA GLY A 243 7.90 14.79 6.81
C GLY A 243 6.65 14.04 6.33
N ILE A 244 6.42 13.90 5.02
CA ILE A 244 5.31 13.13 4.46
C ILE A 244 5.76 11.69 4.26
N LYS A 245 4.98 10.74 4.77
CA LYS A 245 5.22 9.30 4.57
C LYS A 245 4.63 8.86 3.23
N HIS A 246 5.40 8.05 2.53
CA HIS A 246 5.04 7.46 1.25
C HIS A 246 5.13 5.95 1.35
N ARG A 247 4.16 5.27 0.75
CA ARG A 247 4.21 3.83 0.51
C ARG A 247 3.91 3.57 -0.95
N VAL A 248 4.83 2.92 -1.64
CA VAL A 248 4.75 2.66 -3.08
C VAL A 248 4.86 1.16 -3.30
N ALA A 249 3.94 0.58 -4.04
CA ALA A 249 3.94 -0.83 -4.38
C ALA A 249 3.96 -1.04 -5.90
N PHE A 250 4.77 -1.99 -6.35
CA PHE A 250 4.84 -2.44 -7.72
C PHE A 250 4.68 -3.98 -7.77
N SER A 251 3.93 -4.47 -8.75
CA SER A 251 3.79 -5.92 -9.00
C SER A 251 4.54 -6.30 -10.26
N GLY A 252 5.43 -7.28 -10.17
CA GLY A 252 6.29 -7.76 -11.24
C GLY A 252 7.77 -7.54 -10.96
N GLN A 253 8.62 -7.77 -11.96
CA GLN A 253 10.08 -7.59 -11.88
C GLN A 253 10.49 -6.23 -12.43
N ALA A 254 11.60 -5.69 -11.89
CA ALA A 254 12.18 -4.46 -12.41
C ALA A 254 12.74 -4.67 -13.84
N THR A 255 12.53 -3.70 -14.72
CA THR A 255 13.17 -3.67 -16.03
C THR A 255 14.51 -2.94 -15.92
N ILE A 256 15.63 -3.66 -16.06
CA ILE A 256 16.96 -3.12 -15.84
C ILE A 256 17.79 -3.14 -17.12
N ILE A 257 18.33 -1.99 -17.48
CA ILE A 257 19.24 -1.82 -18.63
C ILE A 257 20.68 -1.96 -18.14
N ASP A 258 21.48 -2.73 -18.88
CA ASP A 258 22.90 -2.87 -18.62
C ASP A 258 23.65 -1.61 -19.08
N ALA A 259 24.19 -0.85 -18.14
CA ALA A 259 24.93 0.40 -18.37
C ALA A 259 26.42 0.28 -17.96
N ARG A 260 26.99 -0.93 -17.95
CA ARG A 260 28.38 -1.21 -17.56
C ARG A 260 29.45 -0.77 -18.55
N TYR A 261 29.14 0.05 -19.55
CA TYR A 261 30.06 0.44 -20.64
C TYR A 261 30.65 1.81 -20.43
#